data_707efc8b1d5374ac243630896b621c14
#
_entry.id   707efc8b1d5374ac243630896b621c14
#
_cell.length_a   1.000
_cell.length_b   1.000
_cell.length_c   1.000
_cell.angle_alpha   90.00
_cell.angle_beta   90.00
_cell.angle_gamma   90.00
#
_symmetry.space_group_name_H-M   'P 1'
#
loop_
_entity.id
_entity.type
_entity.pdbx_description
1 polymer ?
#
loop_
_entity_poly.entity_id
_entity_poly.type
_entity_poly.pdbx_seq_one_letter_code
_entity_poly.pdbx_strand_id
1 'polypeptide(L)'
;MKVLLVNKFHYLKGGSEKYYFELAELLKEHGHEVAFFSMEDQKNIITGDKEYFVEKIDLNTGSKLKALDVIYSKTNYKKMKEALEDFKPDIVHVNNFQRQLSASIIKAIKEKNIPIVFTAHDVQAICPAITMMDNDKKICEKCMHGKYLNCVKKKCNKGSTLKSLIGALEGYYYRINKIYTKKIDFIITPSEFYKVKLIEDGVSGEKIEALHNFVELSKYD
;
A
#
# COMPACT_ATOMS: atom_id res chain seq x y z
N MET A 1 -1.27 22.08 -6.28
CA MET A 1 -0.71 20.82 -6.88
C MET A 1 -1.84 19.82 -7.15
N LYS A 2 -1.62 18.93 -8.08
CA LYS A 2 -2.50 17.78 -8.34
C LYS A 2 -1.97 16.55 -7.60
N VAL A 3 -2.75 15.99 -6.71
CA VAL A 3 -2.37 14.85 -5.88
C VAL A 3 -3.24 13.65 -6.22
N LEU A 4 -2.64 12.55 -6.69
CA LEU A 4 -3.36 11.28 -6.88
C LEU A 4 -3.20 10.43 -5.61
N LEU A 5 -4.30 10.25 -4.88
CA LEU A 5 -4.36 9.41 -3.70
C LEU A 5 -4.67 7.97 -4.09
N VAL A 6 -3.84 7.03 -3.65
CA VAL A 6 -3.96 5.61 -3.96
C VAL A 6 -4.23 4.81 -2.70
N ASN A 7 -5.31 4.06 -2.67
CA ASN A 7 -5.61 3.10 -1.60
C ASN A 7 -6.39 1.90 -2.16
N LYS A 8 -6.20 0.70 -1.61
CA LYS A 8 -6.91 -0.50 -2.08
C LYS A 8 -8.42 -0.47 -1.83
N PHE A 9 -8.90 0.19 -0.77
CA PHE A 9 -10.32 0.33 -0.45
C PHE A 9 -10.75 1.79 -0.55
N HIS A 10 -11.86 2.04 -1.21
CA HIS A 10 -12.45 3.37 -1.36
C HIS A 10 -13.75 3.49 -0.54
N TYR A 11 -13.73 2.93 0.67
CA TYR A 11 -14.82 3.01 1.66
C TYR A 11 -14.24 2.87 3.07
N LEU A 12 -14.96 3.37 4.08
CA LEU A 12 -14.51 3.33 5.48
C LEU A 12 -14.51 1.89 6.01
N LYS A 13 -13.34 1.26 6.00
CA LYS A 13 -13.11 -0.09 6.51
C LYS A 13 -12.35 -0.09 7.83
N GLY A 14 -11.45 0.85 8.01
CA GLY A 14 -10.60 0.98 9.19
C GLY A 14 -9.88 2.31 9.24
N GLY A 15 -8.87 2.41 10.09
CA GLY A 15 -8.12 3.64 10.32
C GLY A 15 -7.36 4.17 9.10
N SER A 16 -6.83 3.27 8.27
CA SER A 16 -6.12 3.67 7.05
C SER A 16 -7.04 4.33 6.01
N GLU A 17 -8.29 3.89 5.91
CA GLU A 17 -9.27 4.48 5.02
C GLU A 17 -9.79 5.81 5.56
N LYS A 18 -9.97 5.92 6.88
CA LYS A 18 -10.27 7.19 7.53
C LYS A 18 -9.18 8.23 7.23
N TYR A 19 -7.91 7.87 7.50
CA TYR A 19 -6.77 8.72 7.17
C TYR A 19 -6.75 9.15 5.69
N TYR A 20 -7.02 8.21 4.77
CA TYR A 20 -7.02 8.45 3.33
C TYR A 20 -8.06 9.49 2.89
N PHE A 21 -9.29 9.43 3.41
CA PHE A 21 -10.32 10.41 3.11
C PHE A 21 -10.09 11.75 3.82
N GLU A 22 -9.69 11.74 5.09
CA GLU A 22 -9.37 12.97 5.83
C GLU A 22 -8.16 13.71 5.22
N LEU A 23 -7.16 12.97 4.71
CA LEU A 23 -6.05 13.56 3.98
C LEU A 23 -6.53 14.24 2.68
N ALA A 24 -7.48 13.62 1.97
CA ALA A 24 -8.06 14.23 0.76
C ALA A 24 -8.73 15.56 1.07
N GLU A 25 -9.54 15.61 2.13
CA GLU A 25 -10.21 16.86 2.54
C GLU A 25 -9.18 17.91 2.95
N LEU A 26 -8.20 17.56 3.78
CA LEU A 26 -7.13 18.47 4.19
C LEU A 26 -6.35 19.06 2.99
N LEU A 27 -6.03 18.23 2.00
CA LEU A 27 -5.35 18.69 0.78
C LEU A 27 -6.22 19.66 -0.02
N LYS A 28 -7.52 19.40 -0.15
CA LYS A 28 -8.47 20.29 -0.83
C LYS A 28 -8.63 21.62 -0.11
N GLU A 29 -8.71 21.63 1.22
CA GLU A 29 -8.76 22.84 2.06
C GLU A 29 -7.51 23.71 1.86
N HIS A 30 -6.37 23.09 1.55
CA HIS A 30 -5.12 23.82 1.23
C HIS A 30 -4.96 24.12 -0.26
N GLY A 31 -6.02 24.05 -1.05
CA GLY A 31 -6.05 24.45 -2.45
C GLY A 31 -5.39 23.46 -3.42
N HIS A 32 -5.30 22.18 -3.05
CA HIS A 32 -4.81 21.13 -3.94
C HIS A 32 -5.98 20.42 -4.67
N GLU A 33 -5.75 20.02 -5.91
CA GLU A 33 -6.67 19.19 -6.68
C GLU A 33 -6.37 17.72 -6.34
N VAL A 34 -7.39 16.96 -5.97
CA VAL A 34 -7.27 15.56 -5.56
C VAL A 34 -8.00 14.65 -6.54
N ALA A 35 -7.43 13.49 -6.82
CA ALA A 35 -8.08 12.37 -7.48
C ALA A 35 -7.76 11.07 -6.76
N PHE A 36 -8.56 10.05 -7.00
CA PHE A 36 -8.47 8.76 -6.32
C PHE A 36 -8.20 7.61 -7.27
N PHE A 37 -7.36 6.66 -6.84
CA PHE A 37 -7.14 5.38 -7.51
C PHE A 37 -7.33 4.24 -6.53
N SER A 38 -8.28 3.34 -6.80
CA SER A 38 -8.65 2.27 -5.87
C SER A 38 -9.16 1.01 -6.60
N MET A 39 -9.50 -0.04 -5.85
CA MET A 39 -10.24 -1.15 -6.40
C MET A 39 -11.75 -0.87 -6.41
N GLU A 40 -12.45 -1.47 -7.37
CA GLU A 40 -13.91 -1.45 -7.44
C GLU A 40 -14.53 -2.32 -6.32
N ASP A 41 -15.49 -1.75 -5.60
CA ASP A 41 -16.31 -2.46 -4.60
C ASP A 41 -17.68 -1.78 -4.52
N GLN A 42 -18.73 -2.53 -4.26
CA GLN A 42 -20.10 -2.00 -4.11
C GLN A 42 -20.24 -1.01 -2.95
N LYS A 43 -19.28 -1.00 -2.02
CA LYS A 43 -19.23 -0.11 -0.86
C LYS A 43 -18.49 1.19 -1.13
N ASN A 44 -17.95 1.38 -2.33
CA ASN A 44 -17.16 2.57 -2.64
C ASN A 44 -18.00 3.83 -2.41
N ILE A 45 -17.38 4.81 -1.76
CA ILE A 45 -17.95 6.13 -1.52
C ILE A 45 -17.79 6.94 -2.80
N ILE A 46 -18.82 7.67 -3.20
CA ILE A 46 -18.74 8.63 -4.31
C ILE A 46 -18.32 9.97 -3.71
N THR A 47 -17.12 10.44 -4.04
CA THR A 47 -16.56 11.68 -3.49
C THR A 47 -16.92 12.92 -4.31
N GLY A 48 -17.26 12.73 -5.59
CA GLY A 48 -17.45 13.81 -6.55
C GLY A 48 -16.15 14.31 -7.20
N ASP A 49 -15.02 13.79 -6.77
CA ASP A 49 -13.70 14.04 -7.39
C ASP A 49 -13.47 13.07 -8.57
N LYS A 50 -12.33 13.18 -9.26
CA LYS A 50 -11.93 12.16 -10.24
C LYS A 50 -11.57 10.85 -9.54
N GLU A 51 -12.20 9.77 -9.96
CA GLU A 51 -12.04 8.44 -9.38
C GLU A 51 -11.68 7.42 -10.46
N TYR A 52 -10.65 6.63 -10.23
CA TYR A 52 -10.18 5.57 -11.13
C TYR A 52 -10.23 4.24 -10.39
N PHE A 53 -10.96 3.28 -10.94
CA PHE A 53 -11.15 1.98 -10.30
C PHE A 53 -10.57 0.84 -11.15
N VAL A 54 -10.04 -0.17 -10.46
CA VAL A 54 -9.60 -1.44 -11.02
C VAL A 54 -10.41 -2.58 -10.45
N GLU A 55 -10.59 -3.64 -11.25
CA GLU A 55 -11.28 -4.84 -10.77
C GLU A 55 -10.64 -5.42 -9.52
N LYS A 56 -11.47 -5.86 -8.59
CA LYS A 56 -11.05 -6.57 -7.39
C LYS A 56 -10.41 -7.90 -7.75
N ILE A 57 -9.21 -8.16 -7.23
CA ILE A 57 -8.54 -9.45 -7.35
C ILE A 57 -9.16 -10.42 -6.35
N ASP A 58 -9.99 -11.34 -6.82
CA ASP A 58 -10.58 -12.38 -5.96
C ASP A 58 -9.69 -13.61 -5.91
N LEU A 59 -9.09 -13.85 -4.75
CA LEU A 59 -8.23 -15.02 -4.48
C LEU A 59 -9.03 -16.31 -4.20
N ASN A 60 -10.36 -16.22 -4.05
CA ASN A 60 -11.20 -17.36 -3.73
C ASN A 60 -11.79 -18.03 -4.99
N THR A 61 -11.75 -17.40 -6.15
CA THR A 61 -12.31 -17.92 -7.41
C THR A 61 -11.49 -19.03 -8.08
N GLY A 62 -10.47 -19.56 -7.41
CA GLY A 62 -9.77 -20.77 -7.82
C GLY A 62 -8.81 -20.68 -9.02
N SER A 63 -8.74 -19.54 -9.71
CA SER A 63 -7.77 -19.36 -10.80
C SER A 63 -6.38 -19.08 -10.25
N LYS A 64 -5.47 -20.06 -10.40
CA LYS A 64 -4.05 -19.92 -10.03
C LYS A 64 -3.36 -18.75 -10.77
N LEU A 65 -3.82 -18.42 -11.97
CA LEU A 65 -3.31 -17.30 -12.77
C LEU A 65 -3.67 -15.95 -12.13
N LYS A 66 -4.90 -15.78 -11.62
CA LYS A 66 -5.30 -14.55 -10.90
C LYS A 66 -4.54 -14.35 -9.59
N ALA A 67 -4.02 -15.41 -8.97
CA ALA A 67 -3.19 -15.30 -7.79
C ALA A 67 -1.83 -14.60 -8.06
N LEU A 68 -1.32 -14.65 -9.28
CA LEU A 68 -0.11 -13.94 -9.69
C LEU A 68 -0.35 -12.44 -9.88
N ASP A 69 -1.58 -12.03 -10.18
CA ASP A 69 -1.94 -10.61 -10.28
C ASP A 69 -1.78 -9.87 -8.95
N VAL A 70 -1.80 -10.58 -7.82
CA VAL A 70 -1.46 -10.00 -6.51
C VAL A 70 -0.02 -9.46 -6.48
N ILE A 71 0.89 -10.14 -7.17
CA ILE A 71 2.30 -9.75 -7.23
C ILE A 71 2.50 -8.67 -8.31
N TYR A 72 1.97 -8.93 -9.52
CA TYR A 72 2.06 -8.01 -10.65
C TYR A 72 0.85 -8.14 -11.58
N SER A 73 -0.02 -7.14 -11.58
CA SER A 73 -1.19 -7.06 -12.45
C SER A 73 -0.93 -6.16 -13.65
N LYS A 74 -0.97 -6.74 -14.86
CA LYS A 74 -0.88 -5.98 -16.11
C LYS A 74 -2.07 -5.04 -16.30
N THR A 75 -3.24 -5.44 -15.82
CA THR A 75 -4.46 -4.62 -15.88
C THR A 75 -4.31 -3.38 -15.02
N ASN A 76 -3.88 -3.54 -13.74
CA ASN A 76 -3.67 -2.41 -12.84
C ASN A 76 -2.57 -1.47 -13.34
N TYR A 77 -1.50 -2.04 -13.94
CA TYR A 77 -0.46 -1.24 -14.58
C TYR A 77 -1.03 -0.34 -15.70
N LYS A 78 -1.84 -0.89 -16.61
CA LYS A 78 -2.46 -0.12 -17.69
C LYS A 78 -3.41 0.95 -17.16
N LYS A 79 -4.28 0.59 -16.23
CA LYS A 79 -5.24 1.50 -15.60
C LYS A 79 -4.55 2.64 -14.85
N MET A 80 -3.44 2.37 -14.15
CA MET A 80 -2.65 3.42 -13.54
C MET A 80 -2.07 4.37 -14.59
N LYS A 81 -1.55 3.86 -15.72
CA LYS A 81 -1.07 4.73 -16.81
C LYS A 81 -2.17 5.61 -17.40
N GLU A 82 -3.36 5.07 -17.61
CA GLU A 82 -4.53 5.83 -18.06
C GLU A 82 -4.88 6.96 -17.07
N ALA A 83 -4.92 6.66 -15.76
CA ALA A 83 -5.18 7.63 -14.72
C ALA A 83 -4.11 8.74 -14.68
N LEU A 84 -2.82 8.37 -14.81
CA LEU A 84 -1.71 9.34 -14.83
C LEU A 84 -1.75 10.24 -16.07
N GLU A 85 -2.18 9.74 -17.21
CA GLU A 85 -2.31 10.52 -18.46
C GLU A 85 -3.52 11.48 -18.44
N ASP A 86 -4.62 11.07 -17.81
CA ASP A 86 -5.83 11.88 -17.69
C ASP A 86 -5.72 12.95 -16.61
N PHE A 87 -5.31 12.57 -15.41
CA PHE A 87 -5.23 13.50 -14.27
C PHE A 87 -3.97 14.35 -14.28
N LYS A 88 -2.83 13.80 -14.74
CA LYS A 88 -1.49 14.43 -14.73
C LYS A 88 -1.09 14.93 -13.35
N PRO A 89 -0.98 14.04 -12.37
CA PRO A 89 -0.63 14.42 -11.00
C PRO A 89 0.81 14.92 -10.89
N ASP A 90 1.03 15.91 -10.03
CA ASP A 90 2.37 16.37 -9.64
C ASP A 90 3.04 15.37 -8.69
N ILE A 91 2.24 14.63 -7.90
CA ILE A 91 2.67 13.67 -6.90
C ILE A 91 1.63 12.56 -6.74
N VAL A 92 2.08 11.34 -6.45
CA VAL A 92 1.20 10.23 -6.08
C VAL A 92 1.44 9.86 -4.63
N HIS A 93 0.39 9.93 -3.82
CA HIS A 93 0.42 9.49 -2.43
C HIS A 93 -0.23 8.12 -2.29
N VAL A 94 0.59 7.13 -2.02
CA VAL A 94 0.17 5.74 -1.91
C VAL A 94 -0.03 5.37 -0.44
N ASN A 95 -1.19 4.81 -0.12
CA ASN A 95 -1.49 4.22 1.18
C ASN A 95 -1.35 2.68 1.07
N ASN A 96 -2.44 1.94 1.19
CA ASN A 96 -2.40 0.49 1.04
C ASN A 96 -2.57 0.08 -0.43
N PHE A 97 -1.52 -0.43 -1.07
CA PHE A 97 -1.58 -0.91 -2.47
C PHE A 97 -1.38 -2.42 -2.59
N GLN A 98 -0.81 -3.03 -1.59
CA GLN A 98 -0.38 -4.42 -1.62
C GLN A 98 -1.57 -5.35 -1.88
N ARG A 99 -1.29 -6.45 -2.59
CA ARG A 99 -2.24 -7.49 -3.01
C ARG A 99 -3.23 -7.03 -4.08
N GLN A 100 -4.13 -6.06 -3.77
CA GLN A 100 -5.21 -5.68 -4.69
C GLN A 100 -4.73 -4.81 -5.86
N LEU A 101 -3.88 -3.83 -5.58
CA LEU A 101 -3.36 -2.94 -6.62
C LEU A 101 -2.03 -3.42 -7.19
N SER A 102 -1.31 -4.27 -6.45
CA SER A 102 0.01 -4.84 -6.75
C SER A 102 1.13 -3.80 -6.97
N ALA A 103 2.38 -4.27 -7.01
CA ALA A 103 3.53 -3.39 -7.28
C ALA A 103 3.59 -2.84 -8.71
N SER A 104 2.71 -3.32 -9.60
CA SER A 104 2.66 -2.87 -11.00
C SER A 104 2.33 -1.38 -11.12
N ILE A 105 1.50 -0.84 -10.20
CA ILE A 105 1.17 0.59 -10.18
C ILE A 105 2.40 1.46 -9.86
N ILE A 106 3.26 1.02 -8.93
CA ILE A 106 4.51 1.72 -8.60
C ILE A 106 5.42 1.81 -9.82
N LYS A 107 5.49 0.74 -10.61
CA LYS A 107 6.24 0.74 -11.87
C LYS A 107 5.66 1.77 -12.86
N ALA A 108 4.34 1.79 -13.04
CA ALA A 108 3.67 2.72 -13.95
C ALA A 108 3.95 4.20 -13.58
N ILE A 109 3.89 4.52 -12.28
CA ILE A 109 4.16 5.87 -11.77
C ILE A 109 5.61 6.27 -12.03
N LYS A 110 6.57 5.38 -11.71
CA LYS A 110 8.00 5.68 -11.88
C LYS A 110 8.41 5.82 -13.35
N GLU A 111 7.76 5.17 -14.29
CA GLU A 111 7.99 5.36 -15.74
C GLU A 111 7.60 6.76 -16.22
N LYS A 112 6.74 7.47 -15.51
CA LYS A 112 6.36 8.87 -15.77
C LYS A 112 7.20 9.87 -14.95
N ASN A 113 8.20 9.39 -14.16
CA ASN A 113 9.04 10.18 -13.27
C ASN A 113 8.25 11.02 -12.23
N ILE A 114 7.07 10.57 -11.85
CA ILE A 114 6.25 11.23 -10.83
C ILE A 114 6.74 10.79 -9.45
N PRO A 115 6.94 11.70 -8.49
CA PRO A 115 7.33 11.36 -7.13
C PRO A 115 6.25 10.58 -6.41
N ILE A 116 6.68 9.63 -5.56
CA ILE A 116 5.81 8.75 -4.77
C ILE A 116 6.06 8.98 -3.29
N VAL A 117 5.03 9.38 -2.57
CA VAL A 117 4.95 9.31 -1.10
C VAL A 117 4.17 8.06 -0.73
N PHE A 118 4.62 7.33 0.28
CA PHE A 118 3.95 6.14 0.78
C PHE A 118 3.71 6.26 2.29
N THR A 119 2.44 6.21 2.71
CA THR A 119 2.12 6.05 4.14
C THR A 119 1.98 4.58 4.48
N ALA A 120 2.85 4.12 5.34
CA ALA A 120 2.95 2.71 5.73
C ALA A 120 2.03 2.42 6.93
N HIS A 121 0.75 2.13 6.67
CA HIS A 121 -0.25 1.88 7.71
C HIS A 121 -0.11 0.52 8.39
N ASP A 122 0.58 -0.43 7.77
CA ASP A 122 0.86 -1.75 8.31
C ASP A 122 2.30 -2.19 7.99
N VAL A 123 2.76 -3.23 8.64
CA VAL A 123 4.13 -3.71 8.53
C VAL A 123 4.35 -4.68 7.35
N GLN A 124 3.53 -4.63 6.30
CA GLN A 124 3.61 -5.55 5.16
C GLN A 124 4.94 -5.42 4.39
N ALA A 125 5.59 -4.26 4.45
CA ALA A 125 6.89 -4.06 3.82
C ALA A 125 7.97 -5.03 4.34
N ILE A 126 7.87 -5.45 5.60
CA ILE A 126 8.84 -6.31 6.28
C ILE A 126 8.27 -7.65 6.75
N CYS A 127 6.95 -7.75 6.93
CA CYS A 127 6.27 -8.97 7.38
C CYS A 127 5.12 -9.35 6.44
N PRO A 128 5.22 -10.44 5.65
CA PRO A 128 4.14 -10.87 4.75
C PRO A 128 2.81 -11.16 5.44
N ALA A 129 2.80 -11.40 6.75
CA ALA A 129 1.59 -11.61 7.55
C ALA A 129 1.01 -10.31 8.15
N ILE A 130 1.65 -9.16 7.91
CA ILE A 130 1.23 -7.80 8.31
C ILE A 130 1.15 -7.52 9.82
N THR A 131 1.52 -8.46 10.67
CA THR A 131 1.31 -8.32 12.14
C THR A 131 2.60 -8.23 12.94
N MET A 132 3.74 -8.70 12.39
CA MET A 132 4.97 -8.96 13.15
C MET A 132 4.73 -9.79 14.42
N MET A 133 3.75 -10.69 14.37
CA MET A 133 3.43 -11.63 15.44
C MET A 133 3.46 -13.06 14.91
N ASP A 134 3.87 -13.99 15.73
CA ASP A 134 3.77 -15.41 15.40
C ASP A 134 2.42 -16.01 15.82
N ASN A 135 2.26 -17.31 15.61
CA ASN A 135 1.02 -18.01 15.93
C ASN A 135 0.70 -18.02 17.44
N ASP A 136 1.72 -17.85 18.27
CA ASP A 136 1.60 -17.75 19.73
C ASP A 136 1.40 -16.31 20.23
N LYS A 137 1.14 -15.37 19.29
CA LYS A 137 0.97 -13.93 19.56
C LYS A 137 2.20 -13.26 20.19
N LYS A 138 3.39 -13.82 19.97
CA LYS A 138 4.66 -13.21 20.38
C LYS A 138 5.22 -12.37 19.24
N ILE A 139 5.94 -11.30 19.58
CA ILE A 139 6.64 -10.46 18.60
C ILE A 139 7.58 -11.34 17.78
N CYS A 140 7.54 -11.18 16.45
CA CYS A 140 8.28 -12.01 15.52
C CYS A 140 8.90 -11.17 14.40
N GLU A 141 10.23 -11.16 14.34
CA GLU A 141 11.03 -10.45 13.34
C GLU A 141 11.70 -11.41 12.33
N LYS A 142 11.30 -12.69 12.31
CA LYS A 142 11.99 -13.73 11.51
C LYS A 142 11.95 -13.51 10.01
N CYS A 143 11.04 -12.66 9.51
CA CYS A 143 10.92 -12.34 8.08
C CYS A 143 11.74 -11.12 7.64
N MET A 144 12.29 -10.34 8.57
CA MET A 144 13.15 -9.21 8.27
C MET A 144 14.34 -9.61 7.39
N HIS A 145 14.92 -8.64 6.71
CA HIS A 145 16.02 -8.82 5.75
C HIS A 145 15.70 -9.81 4.62
N GLY A 146 14.41 -9.95 4.27
CA GLY A 146 13.98 -10.79 3.16
C GLY A 146 13.89 -12.28 3.48
N LYS A 147 13.87 -12.69 4.75
CA LYS A 147 13.76 -14.11 5.15
C LYS A 147 12.29 -14.61 5.11
N TYR A 148 11.54 -14.28 4.05
CA TYR A 148 10.09 -14.47 3.97
C TYR A 148 9.63 -15.93 3.97
N LEU A 149 10.52 -16.91 3.70
CA LEU A 149 10.19 -18.34 3.85
C LEU A 149 9.80 -18.72 5.29
N ASN A 150 10.22 -17.94 6.29
CA ASN A 150 9.77 -18.15 7.67
C ASN A 150 8.26 -18.00 7.81
N CYS A 151 7.64 -17.08 7.06
CA CYS A 151 6.19 -16.94 7.01
C CYS A 151 5.51 -18.19 6.46
N VAL A 152 6.09 -18.83 5.43
CA VAL A 152 5.57 -20.06 4.83
C VAL A 152 5.68 -21.24 5.81
N LYS A 153 6.86 -21.42 6.42
CA LYS A 153 7.12 -22.50 7.40
C LYS A 153 6.15 -22.43 8.58
N LYS A 154 5.86 -21.22 9.05
CA LYS A 154 4.94 -20.99 10.18
C LYS A 154 3.48 -20.81 9.77
N LYS A 155 3.15 -20.85 8.47
CA LYS A 155 1.77 -20.64 7.94
C LYS A 155 1.10 -19.37 8.48
N CYS A 156 1.86 -18.26 8.59
CA CYS A 156 1.42 -17.05 9.29
C CYS A 156 0.18 -16.38 8.67
N ASN A 157 -0.05 -16.53 7.34
CA ASN A 157 -1.24 -15.98 6.69
C ASN A 157 -2.45 -16.91 6.89
N LYS A 158 -3.21 -16.67 7.96
CA LYS A 158 -4.46 -17.38 8.31
C LYS A 158 -4.29 -18.91 8.36
N GLY A 159 -3.16 -19.41 8.85
CA GLY A 159 -2.88 -20.83 8.95
C GLY A 159 -2.68 -21.56 7.60
N SER A 160 -2.68 -20.83 6.47
CA SER A 160 -2.61 -21.39 5.13
C SER A 160 -1.21 -21.33 4.55
N THR A 161 -0.65 -22.47 4.17
CA THR A 161 0.65 -22.54 3.47
C THR A 161 0.61 -21.80 2.14
N LEU A 162 -0.47 -21.96 1.36
CA LEU A 162 -0.62 -21.30 0.06
C LEU A 162 -0.68 -19.77 0.19
N LYS A 163 -1.50 -19.24 1.12
CA LYS A 163 -1.59 -17.79 1.37
C LYS A 163 -0.26 -17.23 1.89
N SER A 164 0.46 -18.00 2.71
CA SER A 164 1.78 -17.60 3.21
C SER A 164 2.83 -17.62 2.11
N LEU A 165 2.77 -18.57 1.17
CA LEU A 165 3.65 -18.63 0.00
C LEU A 165 3.41 -17.43 -0.94
N ILE A 166 2.15 -17.12 -1.23
CA ILE A 166 1.81 -15.94 -2.05
C ILE A 166 2.36 -14.65 -1.39
N GLY A 167 2.15 -14.48 -0.08
CA GLY A 167 2.70 -13.32 0.63
C GLY A 167 4.23 -13.27 0.65
N ALA A 168 4.89 -14.42 0.75
CA ALA A 168 6.35 -14.50 0.67
C ALA A 168 6.87 -14.15 -0.73
N LEU A 169 6.23 -14.65 -1.79
CA LEU A 169 6.58 -14.32 -3.19
C LEU A 169 6.36 -12.83 -3.48
N GLU A 170 5.27 -12.24 -2.98
CA GLU A 170 5.02 -10.80 -3.04
C GLU A 170 6.16 -10.01 -2.35
N GLY A 171 6.53 -10.40 -1.14
CA GLY A 171 7.65 -9.78 -0.41
C GLY A 171 8.97 -9.88 -1.15
N TYR A 172 9.31 -11.05 -1.72
CA TYR A 172 10.50 -11.22 -2.56
C TYR A 172 10.46 -10.34 -3.80
N TYR A 173 9.30 -10.25 -4.46
CA TYR A 173 9.14 -9.38 -5.62
C TYR A 173 9.40 -7.91 -5.26
N TYR A 174 8.86 -7.42 -4.14
CA TYR A 174 9.07 -6.06 -3.68
C TYR A 174 10.54 -5.78 -3.35
N ARG A 175 11.22 -6.72 -2.71
CA ARG A 175 12.63 -6.60 -2.34
C ARG A 175 13.55 -6.62 -3.55
N ILE A 176 13.38 -7.58 -4.47
CA ILE A 176 14.18 -7.70 -5.71
C ILE A 176 14.02 -6.45 -6.58
N ASN A 177 12.78 -5.95 -6.71
CA ASN A 177 12.48 -4.75 -7.48
C ASN A 177 12.75 -3.44 -6.72
N LYS A 178 13.28 -3.52 -5.49
CA LYS A 178 13.66 -2.38 -4.65
C LYS A 178 12.52 -1.36 -4.46
N ILE A 179 11.27 -1.86 -4.29
CA ILE A 179 10.07 -1.01 -4.22
C ILE A 179 10.23 0.03 -3.10
N TYR A 180 10.44 -0.41 -1.85
CA TYR A 180 10.55 0.49 -0.69
C TYR A 180 11.92 1.18 -0.61
N THR A 181 12.99 0.52 -1.05
CA THR A 181 14.35 1.07 -0.91
C THR A 181 14.73 2.07 -1.99
N LYS A 182 14.15 1.97 -3.22
CA LYS A 182 14.53 2.84 -4.34
C LYS A 182 13.38 3.48 -5.10
N LYS A 183 12.22 2.80 -5.26
CA LYS A 183 11.15 3.30 -6.13
C LYS A 183 10.20 4.25 -5.43
N ILE A 184 9.94 4.05 -4.15
CA ILE A 184 9.20 5.01 -3.31
C ILE A 184 10.20 6.10 -2.90
N ASP A 185 9.83 7.36 -3.14
CA ASP A 185 10.72 8.50 -2.90
C ASP A 185 10.70 8.93 -1.43
N PHE A 186 9.53 8.92 -0.78
CA PHE A 186 9.38 9.26 0.63
C PHE A 186 8.39 8.34 1.33
N ILE A 187 8.67 7.99 2.60
CA ILE A 187 7.84 7.10 3.41
C ILE A 187 7.41 7.81 4.69
N ILE A 188 6.12 7.79 4.96
CA ILE A 188 5.53 8.23 6.22
C ILE A 188 5.17 6.99 7.04
N THR A 189 5.58 6.95 8.30
CA THR A 189 5.21 5.90 9.25
C THR A 189 4.39 6.48 10.40
N PRO A 190 3.35 5.79 10.89
CA PRO A 190 2.52 6.30 11.97
C PRO A 190 3.20 6.23 13.36
N SER A 191 4.42 5.71 13.43
CA SER A 191 5.18 5.58 14.67
C SER A 191 6.68 5.48 14.45
N GLU A 192 7.46 5.94 15.43
CA GLU A 192 8.92 5.77 15.45
C GLU A 192 9.32 4.29 15.45
N PHE A 193 8.56 3.43 16.11
CA PHE A 193 8.79 1.98 16.06
C PHE A 193 8.85 1.46 14.64
N TYR A 194 7.88 1.82 13.79
CA TYR A 194 7.85 1.32 12.42
C TYR A 194 8.96 1.97 11.56
N LYS A 195 9.27 3.25 11.77
CA LYS A 195 10.42 3.91 11.13
C LYS A 195 11.71 3.15 11.41
N VAL A 196 11.99 2.85 12.68
CA VAL A 196 13.18 2.08 13.08
C VAL A 196 13.21 0.72 12.39
N LYS A 197 12.09 -0.01 12.36
CA LYS A 197 12.01 -1.34 11.72
C LYS A 197 12.24 -1.30 10.19
N LEU A 198 11.80 -0.25 9.51
CA LEU A 198 12.10 -0.07 8.08
C LEU A 198 13.58 0.23 7.84
N ILE A 199 14.21 1.05 8.70
CA ILE A 199 15.63 1.35 8.63
C ILE A 199 16.45 0.08 8.88
N GLU A 200 16.12 -0.70 9.90
CA GLU A 200 16.74 -1.99 10.18
C GLU A 200 16.60 -2.97 9.00
N ASP A 201 15.51 -2.93 8.24
CA ASP A 201 15.29 -3.78 7.05
C ASP A 201 15.97 -3.23 5.78
N GLY A 202 16.69 -2.07 5.87
CA GLY A 202 17.54 -1.54 4.83
C GLY A 202 16.94 -0.39 4.00
N VAL A 203 15.90 0.26 4.47
CA VAL A 203 15.39 1.51 3.89
C VAL A 203 16.21 2.69 4.44
N SER A 204 16.60 3.66 3.60
CA SER A 204 17.33 4.84 4.05
C SER A 204 16.50 5.68 5.02
N GLY A 205 17.07 6.04 6.17
CA GLY A 205 16.42 6.89 7.17
C GLY A 205 16.10 8.31 6.67
N GLU A 206 16.87 8.82 5.71
CA GLU A 206 16.69 10.16 5.15
C GLU A 206 15.35 10.34 4.40
N LYS A 207 14.75 9.23 3.95
CA LYS A 207 13.47 9.27 3.24
C LYS A 207 12.30 8.76 4.07
N ILE A 208 12.48 8.59 5.38
CA ILE A 208 11.41 8.13 6.28
C ILE A 208 11.16 9.16 7.35
N GLU A 209 9.90 9.57 7.50
CA GLU A 209 9.44 10.41 8.60
C GLU A 209 8.39 9.68 9.41
N ALA A 210 8.49 9.78 10.74
CA ALA A 210 7.44 9.33 11.63
C ALA A 210 6.46 10.47 11.86
N LEU A 211 5.26 10.32 11.34
CA LEU A 211 4.18 11.27 11.49
C LEU A 211 2.94 10.54 11.99
N HIS A 212 2.51 10.86 13.19
CA HIS A 212 1.31 10.27 13.77
C HIS A 212 0.07 10.62 12.93
N ASN A 213 -0.88 9.69 12.87
CA ASN A 213 -2.14 9.96 12.21
C ASN A 213 -2.82 11.16 12.88
N PHE A 214 -3.24 12.11 12.08
CA PHE A 214 -3.97 13.27 12.55
C PHE A 214 -5.43 12.94 12.84
N VAL A 215 -6.05 13.76 13.67
CA VAL A 215 -7.46 13.67 14.02
C VAL A 215 -8.02 15.08 14.00
N GLU A 216 -9.16 15.25 13.35
CA GLU A 216 -9.86 16.52 13.39
C GLU A 216 -10.60 16.65 14.72
N LEU A 217 -10.09 17.52 15.59
CA LEU A 217 -10.60 17.69 16.96
C LEU A 217 -12.05 18.18 17.00
N SER A 218 -12.46 19.00 16.04
CA SER A 218 -13.84 19.53 15.94
C SER A 218 -14.92 18.44 15.80
N LYS A 219 -14.55 17.22 15.43
CA LYS A 219 -15.48 16.09 15.33
C LYS A 219 -15.70 15.34 16.67
N TYR A 220 -15.02 15.77 17.74
CA TYR A 220 -15.06 15.10 19.05
C TYR A 220 -15.46 16.04 20.20
N ASP A 221 -15.88 17.27 19.88
CA ASP A 221 -16.46 18.25 20.84
C ASP A 221 -17.97 18.05 21.02
#